data_f4f52ede099d41093ce210568e2c6a54
#
_entry.id   f4f52ede099d41093ce210568e2c6a54
#
_cell.length_a   1.000
_cell.length_b   1.000
_cell.length_c   1.000
_cell.angle_alpha   90.00
_cell.angle_beta   90.00
_cell.angle_gamma   90.00
#
_symmetry.space_group_name_H-M   'P 1'
#
loop_
_entity.id
_entity.type
_entity.pdbx_description
1 polymer ?
#
loop_
_entity_poly.entity_id
_entity_poly.type
_entity_poly.pdbx_seq_one_letter_code
_entity_poly.pdbx_strand_id
1 'polypeptide(L)'
;MTLTSTVRRIPIDDNPTLPAQFVADLKKEYTGTVYYNRFILGQWMAANGVIYRLLADSLAAGDGRFFWPVDKPLHPWRVRIGVDFGGNGSKHAFVATAILPGYSGVVGLASQRIDPVAQDADFLADRLLEFCMAVFARWGEIQYIFCDSAEQTLINHIRARLRRCKLSWLADRVENSAKIRINDRIRLTCILMGGGRFWLLPEASTLRDALATALYSGKHPGVDERLDDGSTDIDTLDAYEYTIERDFKRLTNT
;
A
#
# COMPACT_ATOMS: atom_id res chain seq x y z
N MET A 1 38.70 -24.52 16.86
CA MET A 1 38.90 -23.05 16.85
C MET A 1 37.56 -22.42 16.47
N THR A 2 36.80 -21.97 17.47
CA THR A 2 35.46 -21.43 17.27
C THR A 2 35.61 -19.93 16.93
N LEU A 3 35.34 -19.55 15.72
CA LEU A 3 35.30 -18.14 15.31
C LEU A 3 34.06 -17.49 15.90
N THR A 4 34.24 -16.76 17.00
CA THR A 4 33.22 -15.87 17.55
C THR A 4 33.16 -14.61 16.68
N SER A 5 32.19 -14.51 15.78
CA SER A 5 31.94 -13.29 15.05
C SER A 5 31.29 -12.26 16.00
N THR A 6 32.00 -11.20 16.29
CA THR A 6 31.44 -10.07 17.05
C THR A 6 30.68 -9.16 16.08
N VAL A 7 29.38 -9.15 16.17
CA VAL A 7 28.53 -8.20 15.42
C VAL A 7 28.68 -6.82 16.07
N ARG A 8 29.36 -5.89 15.38
CA ARG A 8 29.45 -4.51 15.85
C ARG A 8 28.20 -3.74 15.42
N ARG A 9 27.49 -3.16 16.35
CA ARG A 9 26.41 -2.22 16.10
C ARG A 9 27.00 -0.87 15.75
N ILE A 10 26.52 -0.29 14.65
CA ILE A 10 26.94 1.05 14.20
C ILE A 10 25.65 1.85 13.96
N PRO A 11 25.18 2.63 14.94
CA PRO A 11 24.07 3.55 14.75
C PRO A 11 24.37 4.57 13.67
N ILE A 12 23.34 5.12 13.02
CA ILE A 12 23.49 6.14 11.97
C ILE A 12 24.21 7.40 12.51
N ASP A 13 24.01 7.70 13.79
CA ASP A 13 24.65 8.83 14.47
C ASP A 13 26.18 8.72 14.54
N ASP A 14 26.72 7.51 14.45
CA ASP A 14 28.17 7.26 14.48
C ASP A 14 28.83 7.50 13.11
N ASN A 15 28.04 7.85 12.09
CA ASN A 15 28.55 8.15 10.74
C ASN A 15 28.80 9.66 10.56
N PRO A 16 30.05 10.15 10.68
CA PRO A 16 30.35 11.57 10.64
C PRO A 16 30.23 12.18 9.24
N THR A 17 30.01 11.37 8.20
CA THR A 17 29.90 11.84 6.81
C THR A 17 28.49 12.26 6.43
N LEU A 18 27.49 11.93 7.25
CA LEU A 18 26.09 12.25 6.97
C LEU A 18 25.71 13.62 7.52
N PRO A 19 25.03 14.48 6.73
CA PRO A 19 24.50 15.74 7.22
C PRO A 19 23.49 15.52 8.37
N ALA A 20 23.56 16.34 9.42
CA ALA A 20 22.68 16.22 10.59
C ALA A 20 21.19 16.28 10.22
N GLN A 21 20.82 17.15 9.26
CA GLN A 21 19.45 17.26 8.77
C GLN A 21 18.99 15.95 8.11
N PHE A 22 19.82 15.33 7.27
CA PHE A 22 19.53 14.05 6.63
C PHE A 22 19.28 12.93 7.67
N VAL A 23 20.10 12.88 8.73
CA VAL A 23 19.92 11.93 9.83
C VAL A 23 18.60 12.18 10.57
N ALA A 24 18.26 13.45 10.83
CA ALA A 24 17.01 13.82 11.48
C ALA A 24 15.78 13.42 10.63
N ASP A 25 15.84 13.65 9.33
CA ASP A 25 14.77 13.29 8.40
C ASP A 25 14.57 11.76 8.33
N LEU A 26 15.66 11.00 8.23
CA LEU A 26 15.60 9.53 8.27
C LEU A 26 15.02 8.99 9.60
N LYS A 27 15.42 9.59 10.73
CA LYS A 27 14.86 9.22 12.04
C LYS A 27 13.35 9.44 12.08
N LYS A 28 12.90 10.59 11.58
CA LYS A 28 11.47 10.90 11.49
C LYS A 28 10.73 9.91 10.56
N GLU A 29 11.30 9.64 9.40
CA GLU A 29 10.75 8.76 8.36
C GLU A 29 10.54 7.32 8.87
N TYR A 30 11.52 6.79 9.61
CA TYR A 30 11.46 5.41 10.09
C TYR A 30 10.88 5.24 11.49
N THR A 31 10.52 6.32 12.19
CA THR A 31 9.95 6.24 13.53
C THR A 31 8.77 5.26 13.61
N GLY A 32 8.79 4.38 14.62
CA GLY A 32 7.71 3.41 14.84
C GLY A 32 7.73 2.19 13.89
N THR A 33 8.76 2.05 13.08
CA THR A 33 8.93 0.89 12.19
C THR A 33 10.09 -0.01 12.61
N VAL A 34 10.10 -1.26 12.15
CA VAL A 34 11.27 -2.16 12.32
C VAL A 34 12.53 -1.59 11.67
N TYR A 35 12.36 -0.78 10.64
CA TYR A 35 13.45 -0.13 9.92
C TYR A 35 14.19 0.91 10.76
N TYR A 36 13.53 1.56 11.73
CA TYR A 36 14.18 2.43 12.69
C TYR A 36 15.27 1.68 13.49
N ASN A 37 14.91 0.53 14.02
CA ASN A 37 15.85 -0.29 14.77
C ASN A 37 17.01 -0.77 13.90
N ARG A 38 16.75 -1.16 12.66
CA ARG A 38 17.77 -1.68 11.73
C ARG A 38 18.68 -0.60 11.17
N PHE A 39 18.10 0.47 10.63
CA PHE A 39 18.85 1.48 9.87
C PHE A 39 19.30 2.64 10.72
N ILE A 40 18.56 3.00 11.76
CA ILE A 40 18.93 4.10 12.67
C ILE A 40 19.78 3.59 13.82
N LEU A 41 19.34 2.53 14.51
CA LEU A 41 20.03 2.01 15.70
C LEU A 41 21.05 0.91 15.38
N GLY A 42 21.20 0.49 14.13
CA GLY A 42 22.12 -0.58 13.73
C GLY A 42 21.83 -1.93 14.40
N GLN A 43 20.59 -2.17 14.79
CA GLN A 43 20.18 -3.38 15.48
C GLN A 43 19.73 -4.45 14.48
N TRP A 44 20.35 -5.64 14.57
CA TRP A 44 19.85 -6.78 13.83
C TRP A 44 18.68 -7.41 14.60
N MET A 45 17.46 -7.24 14.06
CA MET A 45 16.27 -7.83 14.65
C MET A 45 15.29 -8.30 13.57
N ALA A 46 14.57 -9.38 13.86
CA ALA A 46 13.47 -9.83 13.06
C ALA A 46 12.29 -8.85 13.15
N ALA A 47 11.54 -8.72 12.08
CA ALA A 47 10.28 -7.99 12.10
C ALA A 47 9.22 -8.87 12.80
N ASN A 48 8.56 -8.32 13.81
CA ASN A 48 7.52 -8.99 14.58
C ASN A 48 6.36 -8.04 14.84
N GLY A 49 5.14 -8.61 14.94
CA GLY A 49 3.93 -7.89 15.28
C GLY A 49 3.36 -7.10 14.12
N VAL A 50 2.67 -6.01 14.42
CA VAL A 50 1.97 -5.17 13.43
C VAL A 50 2.95 -4.47 12.51
N ILE A 51 2.70 -4.56 11.19
CA ILE A 51 3.54 -3.95 10.16
C ILE A 51 3.42 -2.43 10.18
N TYR A 52 2.20 -1.91 10.14
CA TYR A 52 1.91 -0.47 10.05
C TYR A 52 1.50 0.08 11.42
N ARG A 53 2.40 -0.06 12.38
CA ARG A 53 2.18 0.26 13.79
C ARG A 53 1.72 1.70 14.02
N LEU A 54 2.27 2.67 13.28
CA LEU A 54 1.89 4.07 13.41
C LEU A 54 0.39 4.30 13.16
N LEU A 55 -0.18 3.61 12.16
CA LEU A 55 -1.60 3.67 11.89
C LEU A 55 -2.42 2.97 12.97
N ALA A 56 -2.02 1.75 13.36
CA ALA A 56 -2.72 0.99 14.40
C ALA A 56 -2.77 1.75 15.73
N ASP A 57 -1.64 2.33 16.16
CA ASP A 57 -1.55 3.13 17.39
C ASP A 57 -2.40 4.39 17.30
N SER A 58 -2.43 5.09 16.14
CA SER A 58 -3.26 6.27 15.90
C SER A 58 -4.75 5.94 15.96
N LEU A 59 -5.17 4.83 15.36
CA LEU A 59 -6.57 4.39 15.41
C LEU A 59 -6.99 4.04 16.84
N ALA A 60 -6.12 3.35 17.60
CA ALA A 60 -6.36 3.01 19.00
C ALA A 60 -6.45 4.27 19.88
N ALA A 61 -5.66 5.30 19.60
CA ALA A 61 -5.68 6.58 20.31
C ALA A 61 -6.84 7.49 19.87
N GLY A 62 -7.44 7.24 18.69
CA GLY A 62 -8.49 8.10 18.13
C GLY A 62 -7.99 9.50 17.72
N ASP A 63 -6.68 9.67 17.42
CA ASP A 63 -6.08 10.98 17.13
C ASP A 63 -6.38 11.52 15.73
N GLY A 64 -6.93 10.69 14.85
CA GLY A 64 -7.35 11.07 13.51
C GLY A 64 -6.22 11.42 12.53
N ARG A 65 -4.95 11.28 12.93
CA ARG A 65 -3.75 11.74 12.21
C ARG A 65 -3.65 11.21 10.78
N PHE A 66 -4.16 10.03 10.52
CA PHE A 66 -4.13 9.38 9.20
C PHE A 66 -5.40 9.59 8.38
N PHE A 67 -6.32 10.43 8.83
CA PHE A 67 -7.45 10.83 8.01
C PHE A 67 -7.20 12.18 7.35
N TRP A 68 -7.62 12.30 6.09
CA TRP A 68 -7.56 13.59 5.40
C TRP A 68 -8.47 14.57 6.10
N PRO A 69 -8.02 15.80 6.42
CA PRO A 69 -8.84 16.79 7.11
C PRO A 69 -10.10 17.12 6.32
N VAL A 70 -11.26 17.10 6.99
CA VAL A 70 -12.58 17.26 6.37
C VAL A 70 -12.75 18.64 5.70
N ASP A 71 -12.15 19.65 6.27
CA ASP A 71 -12.17 21.05 5.82
C ASP A 71 -11.14 21.36 4.74
N LYS A 72 -10.23 20.45 4.45
CA LYS A 72 -9.18 20.62 3.44
C LYS A 72 -9.61 20.04 2.09
N PRO A 73 -9.73 20.87 1.03
CA PRO A 73 -9.98 20.37 -0.31
C PRO A 73 -8.90 19.36 -0.75
N LEU A 74 -9.33 18.24 -1.30
CA LEU A 74 -8.42 17.25 -1.88
C LEU A 74 -8.37 17.44 -3.40
N HIS A 75 -7.18 17.73 -3.91
CA HIS A 75 -6.91 17.89 -5.33
C HIS A 75 -5.93 16.80 -5.80
N PRO A 76 -6.44 15.63 -6.22
CA PRO A 76 -5.60 14.57 -6.74
C PRO A 76 -4.84 15.02 -8.00
N TRP A 77 -3.53 14.75 -8.06
CA TRP A 77 -2.80 14.88 -9.32
C TRP A 77 -3.01 13.66 -10.20
N ARG A 78 -3.05 12.49 -9.58
CA ARG A 78 -3.29 11.21 -10.26
C ARG A 78 -4.19 10.35 -9.40
N VAL A 79 -5.22 9.79 -10.03
CA VAL A 79 -6.08 8.78 -9.39
C VAL A 79 -5.79 7.44 -10.03
N ARG A 80 -5.57 6.42 -9.23
CA ARG A 80 -5.28 5.06 -9.67
C ARG A 80 -6.13 4.06 -8.91
N ILE A 81 -6.41 2.94 -9.57
CA ILE A 81 -7.11 1.82 -8.95
C ILE A 81 -6.18 0.61 -9.00
N GLY A 82 -6.08 -0.09 -7.90
CA GLY A 82 -5.46 -1.40 -7.82
C GLY A 82 -6.53 -2.47 -7.65
N VAL A 83 -6.29 -3.61 -8.29
CA VAL A 83 -7.19 -4.77 -8.28
C VAL A 83 -6.37 -6.00 -7.96
N ASP A 84 -6.71 -6.65 -6.87
CA ASP A 84 -6.23 -7.98 -6.57
C ASP A 84 -7.33 -9.01 -6.74
N PHE A 85 -7.00 -10.11 -7.43
CA PHE A 85 -7.98 -11.14 -7.77
C PHE A 85 -7.90 -12.28 -6.77
N GLY A 86 -8.92 -12.41 -5.95
CA GLY A 86 -9.05 -13.55 -5.06
C GLY A 86 -9.32 -14.86 -5.80
N GLY A 87 -8.71 -15.92 -5.30
CA GLY A 87 -8.95 -17.30 -5.74
C GLY A 87 -8.75 -18.25 -4.55
N ASN A 88 -9.31 -19.48 -4.63
CA ASN A 88 -9.10 -20.53 -3.62
C ASN A 88 -9.30 -20.10 -2.15
N GLY A 89 -10.31 -19.25 -1.89
CA GLY A 89 -10.64 -18.80 -0.53
C GLY A 89 -10.19 -17.38 -0.20
N SER A 90 -9.37 -16.72 -1.04
CA SER A 90 -9.09 -15.29 -0.93
C SER A 90 -10.18 -14.44 -1.58
N LYS A 91 -10.23 -13.15 -1.27
CA LYS A 91 -11.29 -12.24 -1.73
C LYS A 91 -10.76 -11.32 -2.84
N HIS A 92 -11.64 -10.88 -3.73
CA HIS A 92 -11.27 -9.80 -4.64
C HIS A 92 -11.20 -8.48 -3.87
N ALA A 93 -10.19 -7.66 -4.17
CA ALA A 93 -10.03 -6.36 -3.55
C ALA A 93 -9.82 -5.26 -4.60
N PHE A 94 -10.50 -4.13 -4.41
CA PHE A 94 -10.35 -2.91 -5.19
C PHE A 94 -9.94 -1.77 -4.27
N VAL A 95 -8.90 -1.03 -4.64
CA VAL A 95 -8.45 0.13 -3.89
C VAL A 95 -8.20 1.29 -4.84
N ALA A 96 -8.83 2.42 -4.57
CA ALA A 96 -8.55 3.69 -5.26
C ALA A 96 -7.63 4.56 -4.41
N THR A 97 -6.58 5.10 -5.03
CA THR A 97 -5.65 6.04 -4.39
C THR A 97 -5.49 7.31 -5.19
N ALA A 98 -5.20 8.40 -4.50
CA ALA A 98 -4.70 9.64 -5.08
C ALA A 98 -3.21 9.79 -4.80
N ILE A 99 -2.43 10.15 -5.82
CA ILE A 99 -1.09 10.69 -5.65
C ILE A 99 -1.21 12.21 -5.70
N LEU A 100 -0.67 12.88 -4.70
CA LEU A 100 -0.69 14.34 -4.58
C LEU A 100 0.36 15.01 -5.49
N PRO A 101 0.17 16.28 -5.86
CA PRO A 101 1.13 17.01 -6.69
C PRO A 101 2.56 16.92 -6.17
N GLY A 102 3.51 16.75 -7.09
CA GLY A 102 4.92 16.62 -6.76
C GLY A 102 5.29 15.37 -5.95
N TYR A 103 4.41 14.35 -5.94
CA TYR A 103 4.57 13.15 -5.09
C TYR A 103 4.61 13.45 -3.59
N SER A 104 4.04 14.58 -3.17
CA SER A 104 4.05 15.03 -1.78
C SER A 104 3.30 14.10 -0.82
N GLY A 105 2.50 13.16 -1.32
CA GLY A 105 1.83 12.15 -0.50
C GLY A 105 0.85 11.29 -1.27
N VAL A 106 0.25 10.36 -0.55
CA VAL A 106 -0.75 9.40 -1.03
C VAL A 106 -1.98 9.45 -0.16
N VAL A 107 -3.15 9.41 -0.78
CA VAL A 107 -4.44 9.34 -0.08
C VAL A 107 -5.21 8.10 -0.56
N GLY A 108 -5.57 7.21 0.37
CA GLY A 108 -6.56 6.16 0.09
C GLY A 108 -7.94 6.78 -0.05
N LEU A 109 -8.50 6.72 -1.26
CA LEU A 109 -9.77 7.38 -1.60
C LEU A 109 -10.97 6.52 -1.29
N ALA A 110 -10.94 5.25 -1.68
CA ALA A 110 -11.98 4.26 -1.49
C ALA A 110 -11.40 2.86 -1.57
N SER A 111 -12.04 1.92 -0.91
CA SER A 111 -11.67 0.52 -1.02
C SER A 111 -12.90 -0.38 -0.90
N GLN A 112 -12.86 -1.52 -1.56
CA GLN A 112 -13.91 -2.52 -1.54
C GLN A 112 -13.30 -3.92 -1.54
N ARG A 113 -13.89 -4.81 -0.76
CA ARG A 113 -13.54 -6.21 -0.70
C ARG A 113 -14.79 -7.02 -1.06
N ILE A 114 -14.64 -8.02 -1.93
CA ILE A 114 -15.75 -8.81 -2.48
C ILE A 114 -15.50 -10.27 -2.16
N ASP A 115 -16.50 -10.90 -1.56
CA ASP A 115 -16.48 -12.34 -1.29
C ASP A 115 -16.56 -13.15 -2.60
N PRO A 116 -15.77 -14.23 -2.74
CA PRO A 116 -15.71 -15.01 -3.97
C PRO A 116 -16.93 -15.92 -4.23
N VAL A 117 -18.02 -15.75 -3.51
CA VAL A 117 -19.18 -16.67 -3.48
C VAL A 117 -19.91 -16.78 -4.82
N ALA A 118 -19.71 -15.85 -5.76
CA ALA A 118 -20.27 -15.90 -7.10
C ALA A 118 -19.18 -15.54 -8.10
N GLN A 119 -18.28 -16.48 -8.38
CA GLN A 119 -17.11 -16.27 -9.23
C GLN A 119 -17.44 -16.28 -10.72
N ASP A 120 -18.37 -15.44 -11.10
CA ASP A 120 -18.57 -15.10 -12.49
C ASP A 120 -17.67 -13.91 -12.83
N ALA A 121 -16.84 -14.05 -13.87
CA ALA A 121 -15.99 -12.99 -14.37
C ALA A 121 -16.79 -11.73 -14.76
N ASP A 122 -18.04 -11.90 -15.22
CA ASP A 122 -18.95 -10.81 -15.51
C ASP A 122 -19.34 -10.05 -14.24
N PHE A 123 -19.69 -10.75 -13.18
CA PHE A 123 -20.00 -10.13 -11.88
C PHE A 123 -18.82 -9.29 -11.36
N LEU A 124 -17.60 -9.85 -11.38
CA LEU A 124 -16.40 -9.15 -10.96
C LEU A 124 -16.15 -7.89 -11.80
N ALA A 125 -16.27 -8.00 -13.13
CA ALA A 125 -16.09 -6.89 -14.04
C ALA A 125 -17.15 -5.80 -13.84
N ASP A 126 -18.40 -6.16 -13.54
CA ASP A 126 -19.47 -5.23 -13.23
C ASP A 126 -19.25 -4.52 -11.90
N ARG A 127 -18.80 -5.21 -10.85
CA ARG A 127 -18.44 -4.59 -9.57
C ARG A 127 -17.27 -3.61 -9.74
N LEU A 128 -16.24 -4.00 -10.49
CA LEU A 128 -15.13 -3.10 -10.78
C LEU A 128 -15.59 -1.88 -11.58
N LEU A 129 -16.47 -2.05 -12.58
CA LEU A 129 -17.02 -0.94 -13.33
C LEU A 129 -17.79 0.04 -12.45
N GLU A 130 -18.64 -0.46 -11.55
CA GLU A 130 -19.36 0.38 -10.59
C GLU A 130 -18.40 1.15 -9.68
N PHE A 131 -17.36 0.48 -9.18
CA PHE A 131 -16.32 1.11 -8.38
C PHE A 131 -15.59 2.22 -9.17
N CYS A 132 -15.19 1.93 -10.43
CA CYS A 132 -14.58 2.92 -11.31
C CYS A 132 -15.50 4.11 -11.59
N MET A 133 -16.80 3.87 -11.80
CA MET A 133 -17.77 4.94 -12.02
C MET A 133 -17.93 5.85 -10.80
N ALA A 134 -17.97 5.28 -9.61
CA ALA A 134 -18.04 6.04 -8.35
C ALA A 134 -16.78 6.90 -8.13
N VAL A 135 -15.60 6.31 -8.36
CA VAL A 135 -14.32 7.01 -8.26
C VAL A 135 -14.22 8.13 -9.29
N PHE A 136 -14.59 7.86 -10.56
CA PHE A 136 -14.57 8.85 -11.62
C PHE A 136 -15.55 10.01 -11.36
N ALA A 137 -16.76 9.71 -10.89
CA ALA A 137 -17.77 10.73 -10.59
C ALA A 137 -17.32 11.72 -9.51
N ARG A 138 -16.52 11.25 -8.54
CA ARG A 138 -16.07 12.08 -7.42
C ARG A 138 -14.72 12.73 -7.66
N TRP A 139 -13.79 12.06 -8.32
CA TRP A 139 -12.38 12.44 -8.39
C TRP A 139 -11.90 12.73 -9.81
N GLY A 140 -12.76 12.53 -10.81
CA GLY A 140 -12.42 12.74 -12.21
C GLY A 140 -11.58 11.60 -12.80
N GLU A 141 -10.65 11.94 -13.66
CA GLU A 141 -9.94 10.99 -14.51
C GLU A 141 -9.10 9.96 -13.74
N ILE A 142 -9.38 8.68 -13.98
CA ILE A 142 -8.59 7.56 -13.50
C ILE A 142 -7.40 7.37 -14.44
N GLN A 143 -6.18 7.49 -13.94
CA GLN A 143 -4.97 7.38 -14.75
C GLN A 143 -4.71 5.95 -15.21
N TYR A 144 -4.79 4.98 -14.30
CA TYR A 144 -4.56 3.56 -14.56
C TYR A 144 -5.37 2.69 -13.61
N ILE A 145 -5.67 1.47 -14.07
CA ILE A 145 -6.10 0.35 -13.24
C ILE A 145 -4.97 -0.68 -13.29
N PHE A 146 -4.34 -0.94 -12.14
CA PHE A 146 -3.31 -1.97 -12.01
C PHE A 146 -3.90 -3.24 -11.44
N CYS A 147 -3.79 -4.34 -12.19
CA CYS A 147 -4.35 -5.63 -11.82
C CYS A 147 -3.25 -6.62 -11.49
N ASP A 148 -3.55 -7.60 -10.64
CA ASP A 148 -2.66 -8.72 -10.43
C ASP A 148 -2.28 -9.38 -11.77
N SER A 149 -0.98 -9.40 -12.05
CA SER A 149 -0.43 -9.88 -13.32
C SER A 149 -0.59 -11.39 -13.55
N ALA A 150 -0.93 -12.17 -12.52
CA ALA A 150 -1.13 -13.61 -12.65
C ALA A 150 -2.44 -13.97 -13.40
N GLU A 151 -3.46 -13.09 -13.36
CA GLU A 151 -4.82 -13.38 -13.81
C GLU A 151 -5.15 -12.73 -15.17
N GLN A 152 -4.38 -13.05 -16.21
CA GLN A 152 -4.51 -12.44 -17.55
C GLN A 152 -5.90 -12.62 -18.18
N THR A 153 -6.57 -13.73 -17.89
CA THR A 153 -7.94 -14.00 -18.39
C THR A 153 -8.93 -12.98 -17.81
N LEU A 154 -8.87 -12.74 -16.51
CA LEU A 154 -9.72 -11.74 -15.84
C LEU A 154 -9.39 -10.32 -16.32
N ILE A 155 -8.12 -9.99 -16.49
CA ILE A 155 -7.70 -8.69 -17.02
C ILE A 155 -8.28 -8.45 -18.41
N ASN A 156 -8.21 -9.44 -19.30
CA ASN A 156 -8.77 -9.33 -20.65
C ASN A 156 -10.30 -9.21 -20.63
N HIS A 157 -10.95 -9.91 -19.72
CA HIS A 157 -12.39 -9.84 -19.52
C HIS A 157 -12.81 -8.43 -19.05
N ILE A 158 -12.12 -7.88 -18.07
CA ILE A 158 -12.33 -6.50 -17.58
C ILE A 158 -12.15 -5.49 -18.72
N ARG A 159 -11.08 -5.60 -19.51
CA ARG A 159 -10.88 -4.72 -20.68
C ARG A 159 -12.04 -4.80 -21.66
N ALA A 160 -12.50 -6.01 -21.99
CA ALA A 160 -13.61 -6.23 -22.88
C ALA A 160 -14.92 -5.60 -22.32
N ARG A 161 -15.16 -5.72 -21.02
CA ARG A 161 -16.32 -5.14 -20.34
C ARG A 161 -16.27 -3.62 -20.33
N LEU A 162 -15.13 -3.02 -20.01
CA LEU A 162 -14.91 -1.57 -20.03
C LEU A 162 -15.12 -0.97 -21.42
N ARG A 163 -14.69 -1.62 -22.51
CA ARG A 163 -14.89 -1.14 -23.88
C ARG A 163 -16.36 -0.98 -24.27
N ARG A 164 -17.27 -1.66 -23.58
CA ARG A 164 -18.71 -1.62 -23.84
C ARG A 164 -19.48 -0.61 -22.99
N CYS A 165 -18.80 0.19 -22.20
CA CYS A 165 -19.43 1.16 -21.29
C CYS A 165 -19.01 2.61 -21.57
N LYS A 166 -19.56 3.55 -20.79
CA LYS A 166 -19.23 4.99 -20.89
C LYS A 166 -17.77 5.32 -20.54
N LEU A 167 -17.07 4.42 -19.86
CA LEU A 167 -15.64 4.54 -19.51
C LEU A 167 -14.75 3.72 -20.45
N SER A 168 -15.14 3.58 -21.74
CA SER A 168 -14.42 2.75 -22.71
C SER A 168 -12.93 3.11 -22.87
N TRP A 169 -12.58 4.37 -22.71
CA TRP A 169 -11.21 4.84 -22.70
C TRP A 169 -10.36 4.23 -21.56
N LEU A 170 -11.00 3.81 -20.47
CA LEU A 170 -10.31 3.21 -19.33
C LEU A 170 -9.80 1.79 -19.61
N ALA A 171 -10.39 1.12 -20.62
CA ALA A 171 -9.93 -0.22 -21.02
C ALA A 171 -8.46 -0.25 -21.46
N ASP A 172 -7.99 0.83 -22.09
CA ASP A 172 -6.60 0.95 -22.55
C ASP A 172 -5.63 1.39 -21.42
N ARG A 173 -6.16 1.68 -20.24
CA ARG A 173 -5.43 2.03 -19.04
C ARG A 173 -5.39 0.91 -17.98
N VAL A 174 -5.91 -0.26 -18.34
CA VAL A 174 -5.77 -1.45 -17.50
C VAL A 174 -4.40 -2.07 -17.76
N GLU A 175 -3.56 -2.12 -16.73
CA GLU A 175 -2.20 -2.62 -16.81
C GLU A 175 -1.94 -3.70 -15.75
N ASN A 176 -0.89 -4.48 -15.98
CA ASN A 176 -0.38 -5.42 -14.99
C ASN A 176 0.30 -4.65 -13.85
N SER A 177 0.13 -5.14 -12.62
CA SER A 177 0.95 -4.71 -11.49
C SER A 177 2.43 -5.01 -11.76
N ALA A 178 3.32 -4.20 -11.20
CA ALA A 178 4.77 -4.40 -11.36
C ALA A 178 5.30 -5.49 -10.44
N LYS A 179 4.61 -5.77 -9.32
CA LYS A 179 4.97 -6.76 -8.30
C LYS A 179 6.44 -6.61 -7.86
N ILE A 180 6.84 -5.39 -7.48
CA ILE A 180 8.14 -5.19 -6.85
C ILE A 180 8.21 -5.98 -5.54
N ARG A 181 9.41 -6.16 -4.99
CA ARG A 181 9.60 -6.96 -3.77
C ARG A 181 8.66 -6.51 -2.66
N ILE A 182 8.05 -7.46 -1.97
CA ILE A 182 7.08 -7.20 -0.90
C ILE A 182 7.64 -6.26 0.18
N ASN A 183 8.91 -6.43 0.55
CA ASN A 183 9.56 -5.58 1.55
C ASN A 183 9.74 -4.15 1.08
N ASP A 184 9.91 -3.91 -0.21
CA ASP A 184 9.97 -2.55 -0.77
C ASP A 184 8.59 -1.91 -0.73
N ARG A 185 7.52 -2.66 -1.02
CA ARG A 185 6.13 -2.18 -0.92
C ARG A 185 5.74 -1.82 0.52
N ILE A 186 6.07 -2.70 1.48
CA ILE A 186 5.87 -2.44 2.90
C ILE A 186 6.65 -1.19 3.33
N ARG A 187 7.93 -1.13 2.98
CA ARG A 187 8.81 -0.02 3.30
C ARG A 187 8.29 1.31 2.77
N LEU A 188 7.82 1.35 1.52
CA LEU A 188 7.24 2.57 0.92
C LEU A 188 6.08 3.11 1.78
N THR A 189 5.15 2.25 2.15
CA THR A 189 4.00 2.65 2.98
C THR A 189 4.44 3.13 4.37
N CYS A 190 5.42 2.45 4.98
CA CYS A 190 6.00 2.89 6.26
C CYS A 190 6.66 4.28 6.16
N ILE A 191 7.42 4.54 5.09
CA ILE A 191 8.04 5.85 4.81
C ILE A 191 6.97 6.95 4.67
N LEU A 192 5.93 6.69 3.90
CA LEU A 192 4.84 7.64 3.71
C LEU A 192 4.12 7.96 5.03
N MET A 193 3.86 6.96 5.86
CA MET A 193 3.24 7.13 7.17
C MET A 193 4.16 7.89 8.14
N GLY A 194 5.43 7.52 8.24
CA GLY A 194 6.41 8.17 9.10
C GLY A 194 6.69 9.62 8.71
N GLY A 195 6.70 9.89 7.41
CA GLY A 195 6.85 11.24 6.86
C GLY A 195 5.60 12.12 6.95
N GLY A 196 4.45 11.61 7.45
CA GLY A 196 3.18 12.33 7.47
C GLY A 196 2.63 12.62 6.07
N ARG A 197 2.88 11.69 5.12
CA ARG A 197 2.52 11.79 3.70
C ARG A 197 1.52 10.72 3.26
N PHE A 198 0.84 10.09 4.21
CA PHE A 198 -0.19 9.08 3.98
C PHE A 198 -1.48 9.46 4.69
N TRP A 199 -2.60 9.40 3.99
CA TRP A 199 -3.92 9.66 4.55
C TRP A 199 -4.96 8.72 3.97
N LEU A 200 -6.09 8.62 4.64
CA LEU A 200 -7.25 7.84 4.26
C LEU A 200 -8.50 8.72 4.25
N LEU A 201 -9.40 8.45 3.32
CA LEU A 201 -10.78 8.90 3.42
C LEU A 201 -11.63 7.83 4.12
N PRO A 202 -12.79 8.20 4.68
CA PRO A 202 -13.69 7.25 5.34
C PRO A 202 -14.11 6.08 4.44
N GLU A 203 -14.22 6.31 3.13
CA GLU A 203 -14.61 5.32 2.14
C GLU A 203 -13.51 4.27 1.85
N ALA A 204 -12.29 4.50 2.32
CA ALA A 204 -11.19 3.53 2.26
C ALA A 204 -11.16 2.62 3.50
N SER A 205 -12.32 2.17 3.98
CA SER A 205 -12.44 1.44 5.24
C SER A 205 -11.77 0.08 5.24
N THR A 206 -11.92 -0.72 4.17
CA THR A 206 -11.25 -2.02 4.08
C THR A 206 -9.74 -1.86 4.02
N LEU A 207 -9.21 -0.84 3.33
CA LEU A 207 -7.79 -0.53 3.32
C LEU A 207 -7.29 -0.10 4.70
N ARG A 208 -8.05 0.73 5.42
CA ARG A 208 -7.72 1.10 6.80
C ARG A 208 -7.58 -0.13 7.68
N ASP A 209 -8.56 -1.02 7.63
CA ASP A 209 -8.61 -2.21 8.48
C ASP A 209 -7.50 -3.21 8.10
N ALA A 210 -7.24 -3.40 6.80
CA ALA A 210 -6.15 -4.23 6.32
C ALA A 210 -4.78 -3.71 6.80
N LEU A 211 -4.52 -2.41 6.68
CA LEU A 211 -3.28 -1.80 7.17
C LEU A 211 -3.16 -1.89 8.69
N ALA A 212 -4.25 -1.67 9.44
CA ALA A 212 -4.22 -1.71 10.90
C ALA A 212 -3.95 -3.11 11.48
N THR A 213 -4.34 -4.16 10.74
CA THR A 213 -4.25 -5.56 11.19
C THR A 213 -3.13 -6.35 10.53
N ALA A 214 -2.38 -5.76 9.59
CA ALA A 214 -1.29 -6.42 8.89
C ALA A 214 -0.18 -6.87 9.86
N LEU A 215 0.19 -8.15 9.82
CA LEU A 215 1.19 -8.73 10.70
C LEU A 215 2.39 -9.26 9.91
N TYR A 216 3.56 -9.24 10.53
CA TYR A 216 4.71 -9.98 10.05
C TYR A 216 4.56 -11.47 10.34
N SER A 217 4.98 -12.31 9.39
CA SER A 217 5.10 -13.75 9.59
C SER A 217 6.31 -14.06 10.47
N GLY A 218 6.11 -14.80 11.56
CA GLY A 218 7.21 -15.31 12.39
C GLY A 218 7.84 -16.61 11.89
N LYS A 219 7.40 -17.13 10.72
CA LYS A 219 7.81 -18.47 10.22
C LYS A 219 9.30 -18.58 9.87
N HIS A 220 9.87 -17.49 9.34
CA HIS A 220 11.27 -17.47 8.91
C HIS A 220 12.02 -16.33 9.61
N PRO A 221 12.82 -16.64 10.67
CA PRO A 221 13.61 -15.62 11.34
C PRO A 221 14.56 -14.90 10.38
N GLY A 222 14.46 -13.56 10.34
CA GLY A 222 15.29 -12.72 9.46
C GLY A 222 14.71 -12.42 8.07
N VAL A 223 13.56 -12.98 7.74
CA VAL A 223 12.81 -12.64 6.52
C VAL A 223 11.55 -11.87 6.92
N ASP A 224 11.36 -10.69 6.32
CA ASP A 224 10.20 -9.84 6.60
C ASP A 224 9.07 -10.21 5.64
N GLU A 225 8.39 -11.29 5.94
CA GLU A 225 7.20 -11.73 5.19
C GLU A 225 5.93 -11.25 5.91
N ARG A 226 4.91 -10.92 5.15
CA ARG A 226 3.56 -10.73 5.70
C ARG A 226 2.97 -12.08 6.11
N LEU A 227 2.20 -12.08 7.19
CA LEU A 227 1.41 -13.24 7.59
C LEU A 227 0.27 -13.40 6.58
N ASP A 228 0.29 -14.54 5.89
CA ASP A 228 -0.72 -14.97 4.92
C ASP A 228 -1.28 -16.32 5.36
N ASP A 229 -2.24 -16.27 6.25
CA ASP A 229 -2.92 -17.45 6.82
C ASP A 229 -4.44 -17.30 6.84
N GLY A 230 -4.96 -16.29 6.12
CA GLY A 230 -6.37 -15.94 6.08
C GLY A 230 -6.86 -15.09 7.25
N SER A 231 -6.03 -14.84 8.28
CA SER A 231 -6.38 -13.94 9.40
C SER A 231 -6.15 -12.47 9.09
N THR A 232 -5.35 -12.17 8.06
CA THR A 232 -5.04 -10.81 7.59
C THR A 232 -5.56 -10.59 6.18
N ASP A 233 -5.89 -9.34 5.84
CA ASP A 233 -6.42 -8.97 4.53
C ASP A 233 -5.29 -8.59 3.56
N ILE A 234 -4.61 -9.61 3.03
CA ILE A 234 -3.50 -9.42 2.08
C ILE A 234 -4.00 -8.87 0.74
N ASP A 235 -5.18 -9.33 0.29
CA ASP A 235 -5.75 -8.95 -1.01
C ASP A 235 -5.93 -7.42 -1.11
N THR A 236 -6.47 -6.79 -0.06
CA THR A 236 -6.62 -5.31 -0.01
C THR A 236 -5.27 -4.60 0.06
N LEU A 237 -4.29 -5.16 0.77
CA LEU A 237 -2.93 -4.59 0.81
C LEU A 237 -2.26 -4.65 -0.55
N ASP A 238 -2.34 -5.77 -1.26
CA ASP A 238 -1.75 -5.94 -2.58
C ASP A 238 -2.43 -5.00 -3.59
N ALA A 239 -3.77 -4.91 -3.59
CA ALA A 239 -4.49 -3.96 -4.42
C ALA A 239 -4.05 -2.51 -4.16
N TYR A 240 -3.86 -2.11 -2.92
CA TYR A 240 -3.34 -0.78 -2.57
C TYR A 240 -1.93 -0.56 -3.12
N GLU A 241 -1.03 -1.49 -2.86
CA GLU A 241 0.38 -1.39 -3.21
C GLU A 241 0.59 -1.32 -4.73
N TYR A 242 -0.22 -2.01 -5.54
CA TYR A 242 -0.20 -1.90 -7.00
C TYR A 242 -0.41 -0.48 -7.51
N THR A 243 -1.14 0.35 -6.76
CA THR A 243 -1.39 1.74 -7.15
C THR A 243 -0.17 2.66 -7.02
N ILE A 244 0.77 2.34 -6.14
CA ILE A 244 1.90 3.21 -5.76
C ILE A 244 3.28 2.63 -6.11
N GLU A 245 3.42 1.32 -6.28
CA GLU A 245 4.71 0.64 -6.41
C GLU A 245 5.55 1.13 -7.59
N ARG A 246 4.93 1.53 -8.70
CA ARG A 246 5.64 2.06 -9.89
C ARG A 246 6.32 3.40 -9.63
N ASP A 247 5.87 4.15 -8.64
CA ASP A 247 6.46 5.43 -8.25
C ASP A 247 7.33 5.32 -6.98
N PHE A 248 7.75 4.12 -6.61
CA PHE A 248 8.58 3.88 -5.43
C PHE A 248 9.71 4.91 -5.26
N LYS A 249 10.56 5.06 -6.29
CA LYS A 249 11.69 5.99 -6.24
C LYS A 249 11.29 7.46 -6.09
N ARG A 250 10.16 7.85 -6.67
CA ARG A 250 9.67 9.23 -6.61
C ARG A 250 9.02 9.53 -5.26
N LEU A 251 8.29 8.58 -4.72
CA LEU A 251 7.64 8.70 -3.42
C LEU A 251 8.61 8.57 -2.25
N THR A 252 9.77 7.94 -2.43
CA THR A 252 10.81 7.84 -1.39
C THR A 252 11.81 8.99 -1.41
N ASN A 253 11.97 9.70 -2.53
CA ASN A 253 12.99 10.76 -2.68
C ASN A 253 12.40 12.18 -2.55
N THR A 254 11.17 12.32 -2.03
CA THR A 254 10.49 13.64 -1.90
C THR A 254 10.59 14.17 -0.46
#